data_f866a5159c51ffbe3ca120c7503d42a4
#
_entry.id   f866a5159c51ffbe3ca120c7503d42a4
#
_cell.length_a   1.000
_cell.length_b   1.000
_cell.length_c   1.000
_cell.angle_alpha   90.00
_cell.angle_beta   90.00
_cell.angle_gamma   90.00
#
_symmetry.space_group_name_H-M   'P 1'
#
loop_
_entity.id
_entity.type
_entity.pdbx_description
1 polymer ?
#
loop_
_entity_poly.entity_id
_entity_poly.type
_entity_poly.pdbx_seq_one_letter_code
_entity_poly.pdbx_strand_id
1 'polypeptide(L)'
;ATFLYPTGSGTLGYGLPAAIGAACALRIAGRKRKIVCIAGDGGFQYTQHELATLAQYGLPVKILLVNDEAYGIIGFLQRSMFGTTHEIALKNPDFCRMADAHGIRSARVVNLEGLRQKLPDWLESPGPALLEWRTELKAPWEIGAIPRPTGLSRGQSR
;
A
#
# COMPACT_ATOMS: atom_id res chain seq x y z
N ALA A 1 5.58 -7.23 -17.29
CA ALA A 1 5.04 -6.33 -16.25
C ALA A 1 5.89 -5.07 -16.20
N THR A 2 5.29 -3.94 -15.82
CA THR A 2 5.99 -2.68 -15.59
C THR A 2 5.84 -2.35 -14.11
N PHE A 3 6.93 -1.99 -13.47
CA PHE A 3 6.95 -1.60 -12.06
C PHE A 3 7.34 -0.12 -11.96
N LEU A 4 6.52 0.67 -11.26
CA LEU A 4 6.75 2.09 -11.02
C LEU A 4 6.93 2.30 -9.51
N TYR A 5 8.00 2.94 -9.12
CA TYR A 5 8.26 3.29 -7.73
C TYR A 5 9.09 4.58 -7.64
N PRO A 6 9.04 5.31 -6.52
CA PRO A 6 9.76 6.57 -6.37
C PRO A 6 11.25 6.31 -6.14
N THR A 7 12.03 6.32 -7.23
CA THR A 7 13.49 6.21 -7.16
C THR A 7 14.08 7.42 -6.45
N GLY A 8 15.04 7.18 -5.57
CA GLY A 8 15.79 8.22 -4.85
C GLY A 8 15.21 8.55 -3.49
N SER A 9 14.13 9.30 -3.39
CA SER A 9 13.63 9.80 -2.10
C SER A 9 12.67 8.87 -1.36
N GLY A 10 12.10 7.84 -2.02
CA GLY A 10 11.11 6.96 -1.38
C GLY A 10 9.86 7.71 -0.88
N THR A 11 9.43 8.71 -1.62
CA THR A 11 8.38 9.67 -1.21
C THR A 11 7.07 8.98 -0.85
N LEU A 12 6.57 9.25 0.37
CA LEU A 12 5.23 8.85 0.80
C LEU A 12 4.16 9.51 -0.10
N GLY A 13 3.06 8.80 -0.33
CA GLY A 13 1.97 9.30 -1.18
C GLY A 13 2.15 9.08 -2.68
N TYR A 14 3.28 8.57 -3.15
CA TYR A 14 3.54 8.39 -4.58
C TYR A 14 2.61 7.38 -5.26
N GLY A 15 2.27 6.28 -4.58
CA GLY A 15 1.66 5.09 -5.21
C GLY A 15 0.34 5.37 -5.92
N LEU A 16 -0.61 6.01 -5.25
CA LEU A 16 -1.94 6.25 -5.80
C LEU A 16 -1.93 7.24 -6.98
N PRO A 17 -1.31 8.42 -6.90
CA PRO A 17 -1.19 9.33 -8.04
C PRO A 17 -0.47 8.71 -9.25
N ALA A 18 0.59 7.94 -9.02
CA ALA A 18 1.30 7.24 -10.09
C ALA A 18 0.42 6.19 -10.80
N ALA A 19 -0.38 5.44 -10.05
CA ALA A 19 -1.34 4.48 -10.61
C ALA A 19 -2.43 5.19 -11.42
N ILE A 20 -2.93 6.34 -10.95
CA ILE A 20 -3.88 7.18 -11.67
C ILE A 20 -3.26 7.67 -13.00
N GLY A 21 -2.05 8.23 -12.94
CA GLY A 21 -1.33 8.66 -14.14
C GLY A 21 -1.13 7.54 -15.16
N ALA A 22 -0.76 6.35 -14.69
CA ALA A 22 -0.64 5.16 -15.54
C ALA A 22 -2.00 4.77 -16.17
N ALA A 23 -3.10 4.83 -15.40
CA ALA A 23 -4.45 4.55 -15.91
C ALA A 23 -4.87 5.55 -16.99
N CYS A 24 -4.62 6.83 -16.78
CA CYS A 24 -4.88 7.88 -17.76
C CYS A 24 -4.07 7.66 -19.05
N ALA A 25 -2.77 7.39 -18.92
CA ALA A 25 -1.89 7.16 -20.06
C ALA A 25 -2.34 5.93 -20.90
N LEU A 26 -2.72 4.83 -20.24
CA LEU A 26 -3.24 3.64 -20.92
C LEU A 26 -4.57 3.91 -21.62
N ARG A 27 -5.47 4.71 -21.00
CA ARG A 27 -6.74 5.11 -21.58
C ARG A 27 -6.52 5.95 -22.85
N ILE A 28 -5.64 6.95 -22.79
CA ILE A 28 -5.29 7.80 -23.94
C ILE A 28 -4.67 6.97 -25.07
N ALA A 29 -3.81 6.03 -24.72
CA ALA A 29 -3.18 5.13 -25.70
C ALA A 29 -4.09 4.03 -26.25
N GLY A 30 -5.35 3.93 -25.81
CA GLY A 30 -6.28 2.86 -26.19
C GLY A 30 -5.85 1.46 -25.74
N ARG A 31 -4.98 1.36 -24.73
CA ARG A 31 -4.40 0.11 -24.26
C ARG A 31 -5.08 -0.39 -22.98
N LYS A 32 -5.37 -1.68 -22.92
CA LYS A 32 -5.96 -2.32 -21.74
C LYS A 32 -4.89 -3.08 -20.97
N ARG A 33 -4.63 -2.67 -19.73
CA ARG A 33 -3.76 -3.37 -18.78
C ARG A 33 -4.33 -3.23 -17.37
N LYS A 34 -4.13 -4.25 -16.54
CA LYS A 34 -4.45 -4.17 -15.11
C LYS A 34 -3.41 -3.29 -14.42
N ILE A 35 -3.88 -2.41 -13.55
CA ILE A 35 -3.04 -1.53 -12.72
C ILE A 35 -3.31 -1.87 -11.27
N VAL A 36 -2.25 -2.23 -10.57
CA VAL A 36 -2.27 -2.48 -9.13
C VAL A 36 -1.41 -1.43 -8.45
N CYS A 37 -2.00 -0.70 -7.52
CA CYS A 37 -1.32 0.19 -6.59
C CYS A 37 -1.13 -0.57 -5.27
N ILE A 38 0.11 -0.78 -4.86
CA ILE A 38 0.42 -1.30 -3.52
C ILE A 38 0.90 -0.12 -2.69
N ALA A 39 0.22 0.15 -1.56
CA ALA A 39 0.53 1.25 -0.68
C ALA A 39 0.47 0.81 0.78
N GLY A 40 1.38 1.32 1.61
CA GLY A 40 1.24 1.27 3.06
C GLY A 40 0.24 2.33 3.53
N ASP A 41 -0.38 2.09 4.69
CA ASP A 41 -1.40 2.98 5.27
C ASP A 41 -0.89 4.41 5.49
N GLY A 42 0.29 4.58 6.07
CA GLY A 42 0.88 5.89 6.26
C GLY A 42 1.14 6.63 4.96
N GLY A 43 1.66 5.93 3.94
CA GLY A 43 1.87 6.52 2.61
C GLY A 43 0.58 6.85 1.89
N PHE A 44 -0.43 5.99 2.02
CA PHE A 44 -1.73 6.18 1.38
C PHE A 44 -2.46 7.43 1.90
N GLN A 45 -2.37 7.71 3.20
CA GLN A 45 -3.02 8.88 3.81
C GLN A 45 -2.56 10.22 3.20
N TYR A 46 -1.35 10.31 2.65
CA TYR A 46 -0.86 11.54 2.02
C TYR A 46 -1.64 11.94 0.78
N THR A 47 -2.22 10.97 0.07
CA THR A 47 -2.90 11.19 -1.21
C THR A 47 -4.24 10.46 -1.31
N GLN A 48 -4.83 10.04 -0.18
CA GLN A 48 -6.11 9.34 -0.13
C GLN A 48 -7.26 10.10 -0.78
N HIS A 49 -7.19 11.44 -0.83
CA HIS A 49 -8.17 12.29 -1.51
C HIS A 49 -8.27 11.99 -3.01
N GLU A 50 -7.25 11.38 -3.61
CA GLU A 50 -7.28 10.92 -5.01
C GLU A 50 -8.26 9.76 -5.27
N LEU A 51 -8.88 9.20 -4.23
CA LEU A 51 -10.05 8.34 -4.39
C LEU A 51 -11.18 9.06 -5.13
N ALA A 52 -11.32 10.38 -4.92
CA ALA A 52 -12.27 11.20 -5.67
C ALA A 52 -11.97 11.18 -7.18
N THR A 53 -10.70 11.30 -7.56
CA THR A 53 -10.25 11.22 -8.96
C THR A 53 -10.54 9.85 -9.56
N LEU A 54 -10.26 8.77 -8.84
CA LEU A 54 -10.59 7.41 -9.29
C LEU A 54 -12.08 7.23 -9.54
N ALA A 55 -12.91 7.69 -8.61
CA ALA A 55 -14.36 7.60 -8.71
C ALA A 55 -14.90 8.45 -9.86
N GLN A 56 -14.48 9.72 -9.94
CA GLN A 56 -14.95 10.66 -10.97
C GLN A 56 -14.68 10.15 -12.38
N TYR A 57 -13.51 9.57 -12.62
CA TYR A 57 -13.11 9.12 -13.96
C TYR A 57 -13.30 7.61 -14.19
N GLY A 58 -13.78 6.87 -13.20
CA GLY A 58 -13.96 5.42 -13.28
C GLY A 58 -12.69 4.68 -13.68
N LEU A 59 -11.53 5.10 -13.14
CA LEU A 59 -10.23 4.52 -13.50
C LEU A 59 -10.06 3.13 -12.88
N PRO A 60 -9.77 2.06 -13.65
CA PRO A 60 -9.75 0.70 -13.15
C PRO A 60 -8.46 0.36 -12.38
N VAL A 61 -8.15 1.15 -11.36
CA VAL A 61 -7.00 0.94 -10.49
C VAL A 61 -7.40 0.04 -9.32
N LYS A 62 -6.62 -1.00 -9.05
CA LYS A 62 -6.76 -1.89 -7.91
C LYS A 62 -5.79 -1.45 -6.81
N ILE A 63 -6.32 -1.05 -5.66
CA ILE A 63 -5.53 -0.59 -4.52
C ILE A 63 -5.42 -1.73 -3.52
N LEU A 64 -4.21 -2.29 -3.35
CA LEU A 64 -3.87 -3.16 -2.23
C LEU A 64 -3.26 -2.28 -1.14
N LEU A 65 -4.03 -2.02 -0.11
CA LEU A 65 -3.63 -1.21 1.03
C LEU A 65 -3.12 -2.14 2.15
N VAL A 66 -1.82 -2.08 2.42
CA VAL A 66 -1.20 -2.82 3.51
C VAL A 66 -1.21 -1.95 4.75
N ASN A 67 -1.98 -2.37 5.76
CA ASN A 67 -2.24 -1.59 6.97
C ASN A 67 -1.63 -2.31 8.18
N ASP A 68 -0.54 -1.76 8.71
CA ASP A 68 0.14 -2.19 9.95
C ASP A 68 0.02 -1.15 11.08
N GLU A 69 -0.83 -0.13 10.89
CA GLU A 69 -1.10 0.97 11.84
C GLU A 69 0.18 1.69 12.29
N ALA A 70 1.17 1.79 11.37
CA ALA A 70 2.44 2.40 11.67
C ALA A 70 3.19 2.95 10.44
N TYR A 71 4.12 3.86 10.69
CA TYR A 71 5.21 4.12 9.75
C TYR A 71 6.28 3.02 9.86
N GLY A 72 5.96 1.82 9.39
CA GLY A 72 6.73 0.60 9.64
C GLY A 72 8.21 0.70 9.28
N ILE A 73 8.55 1.24 8.08
CA ILE A 73 9.95 1.41 7.66
C ILE A 73 10.69 2.44 8.53
N ILE A 74 10.01 3.52 8.97
CA ILE A 74 10.61 4.52 9.85
C ILE A 74 10.88 3.91 11.22
N GLY A 75 9.92 3.16 11.78
CA GLY A 75 10.10 2.43 13.03
C GLY A 75 11.23 1.42 12.96
N PHE A 76 11.36 0.72 11.83
CA PHE A 76 12.49 -0.18 11.61
C PHE A 76 13.83 0.58 11.61
N LEU A 77 13.94 1.70 10.90
CA LEU A 77 15.15 2.51 10.85
C LEU A 77 15.51 3.07 12.24
N GLN A 78 14.53 3.60 12.97
CA GLN A 78 14.73 4.10 14.33
C GLN A 78 15.28 3.00 15.25
N ARG A 79 14.66 1.81 15.26
CA ARG A 79 15.18 0.67 16.04
C ARG A 79 16.61 0.29 15.67
N SER A 80 16.90 0.31 14.37
CA SER A 80 18.23 -0.08 13.88
C SER A 80 19.30 0.94 14.23
N MET A 81 18.97 2.24 14.26
CA MET A 81 19.92 3.33 14.49
C MET A 81 20.02 3.74 15.97
N PHE A 82 18.89 3.71 16.69
CA PHE A 82 18.79 4.28 18.04
C PHE A 82 18.37 3.25 19.10
N GLY A 83 18.04 2.01 18.71
CA GLY A 83 17.59 0.96 19.64
C GLY A 83 16.16 1.14 20.15
N THR A 84 15.47 2.20 19.78
CA THR A 84 14.10 2.53 20.21
C THR A 84 13.28 3.13 19.08
N THR A 85 11.98 3.25 19.29
CA THR A 85 11.06 3.92 18.34
C THR A 85 10.33 5.06 19.03
N HIS A 86 10.00 6.10 18.27
CA HIS A 86 9.23 7.25 18.75
C HIS A 86 8.25 7.70 17.66
N GLU A 87 6.99 7.94 18.06
CA GLU A 87 5.92 8.51 17.20
C GLU A 87 5.73 7.80 15.84
N ILE A 88 5.80 6.47 15.81
CA ILE A 88 5.59 5.69 14.59
C ILE A 88 4.17 5.13 14.46
N ALA A 89 3.42 5.05 15.56
CA ALA A 89 2.08 4.51 15.56
C ALA A 89 1.10 5.43 14.84
N LEU A 90 0.20 4.85 14.05
CA LEU A 90 -0.84 5.58 13.34
C LEU A 90 -2.22 5.22 13.89
N LYS A 91 -3.05 6.24 14.08
CA LYS A 91 -4.49 6.07 14.29
C LYS A 91 -5.21 6.26 12.95
N ASN A 92 -5.36 5.17 12.22
CA ASN A 92 -5.91 5.19 10.88
C ASN A 92 -7.44 5.41 10.86
N PRO A 93 -7.98 6.05 9.81
CA PRO A 93 -9.40 6.03 9.52
C PRO A 93 -9.85 4.64 9.08
N ASP A 94 -11.15 4.42 8.98
CA ASP A 94 -11.69 3.24 8.29
C ASP A 94 -11.56 3.42 6.77
N PHE A 95 -10.51 2.85 6.18
CA PHE A 95 -10.23 2.98 4.76
C PHE A 95 -11.29 2.34 3.87
N CYS A 96 -11.96 1.27 4.32
CA CYS A 96 -13.05 0.69 3.57
C CYS A 96 -14.24 1.64 3.51
N ARG A 97 -14.67 2.20 4.65
CA ARG A 97 -15.75 3.20 4.67
C ARG A 97 -15.41 4.44 3.84
N MET A 98 -14.15 4.85 3.84
CA MET A 98 -13.70 5.97 3.03
C MET A 98 -13.83 5.66 1.53
N ALA A 99 -13.39 4.49 1.08
CA ALA A 99 -13.54 4.04 -0.30
C ALA A 99 -15.03 3.93 -0.69
N ASP A 100 -15.85 3.35 0.19
CA ASP A 100 -17.30 3.20 -0.02
C ASP A 100 -18.00 4.57 -0.13
N ALA A 101 -17.56 5.58 0.63
CA ALA A 101 -18.08 6.95 0.53
C ALA A 101 -17.83 7.58 -0.84
N HIS A 102 -16.78 7.14 -1.56
CA HIS A 102 -16.52 7.51 -2.95
C HIS A 102 -17.18 6.57 -3.97
N GLY A 103 -18.00 5.60 -3.55
CA GLY A 103 -18.58 4.59 -4.43
C GLY A 103 -17.56 3.58 -4.96
N ILE A 104 -16.40 3.46 -4.33
CA ILE A 104 -15.35 2.51 -4.69
C ILE A 104 -15.55 1.23 -3.88
N ARG A 105 -15.70 0.10 -4.59
CA ARG A 105 -15.81 -1.22 -3.95
C ARG A 105 -14.63 -1.45 -3.00
N SER A 106 -14.92 -1.87 -1.77
CA SER A 106 -13.89 -2.18 -0.79
C SER A 106 -14.08 -3.54 -0.13
N ALA A 107 -12.99 -4.07 0.40
CA ALA A 107 -12.99 -5.24 1.28
C ALA A 107 -11.80 -5.17 2.24
N ARG A 108 -11.94 -5.82 3.41
CA ARG A 108 -10.86 -5.94 4.40
C ARG A 108 -10.56 -7.40 4.65
N VAL A 109 -9.27 -7.72 4.78
CA VAL A 109 -8.77 -9.04 5.17
C VAL A 109 -7.73 -8.88 6.28
N VAL A 110 -7.63 -9.87 7.17
CA VAL A 110 -6.78 -9.82 8.37
C VAL A 110 -5.74 -10.94 8.41
N ASN A 111 -5.71 -11.78 7.39
CA ASN A 111 -4.75 -12.87 7.30
C ASN A 111 -4.48 -13.24 5.84
N LEU A 112 -3.44 -14.04 5.63
CA LEU A 112 -2.99 -14.44 4.29
C LEU A 112 -4.02 -15.32 3.56
N GLU A 113 -4.76 -16.15 4.28
CA GLU A 113 -5.80 -17.00 3.68
C GLU A 113 -6.94 -16.15 3.11
N GLY A 114 -7.46 -15.20 3.90
CA GLY A 114 -8.47 -14.24 3.43
C GLY A 114 -7.98 -13.41 2.25
N LEU A 115 -6.68 -13.03 2.26
CA LEU A 115 -6.09 -12.33 1.13
C LEU A 115 -6.11 -13.21 -0.13
N ARG A 116 -5.66 -14.46 -0.05
CA ARG A 116 -5.65 -15.40 -1.19
C ARG A 116 -7.05 -15.64 -1.77
N GLN A 117 -8.04 -15.74 -0.90
CA GLN A 117 -9.44 -15.94 -1.31
C GLN A 117 -10.03 -14.70 -2.01
N LYS A 118 -9.70 -13.49 -1.54
CA LYS A 118 -10.26 -12.24 -2.08
C LYS A 118 -9.53 -11.69 -3.31
N LEU A 119 -8.24 -12.00 -3.45
CA LEU A 119 -7.40 -11.45 -4.53
C LEU A 119 -7.96 -11.67 -5.94
N PRO A 120 -8.44 -12.87 -6.35
CA PRO A 120 -8.94 -13.08 -7.70
C PRO A 120 -10.14 -12.18 -8.02
N ASP A 121 -11.17 -12.20 -7.19
CA ASP A 121 -12.38 -11.41 -7.38
C ASP A 121 -12.12 -9.91 -7.37
N TRP A 122 -11.24 -9.47 -6.45
CA TRP A 122 -10.84 -8.08 -6.36
C TRP A 122 -10.09 -7.64 -7.62
N LEU A 123 -9.16 -8.46 -8.11
CA LEU A 123 -8.35 -8.14 -9.29
C LEU A 123 -9.18 -8.08 -10.58
N GLU A 124 -10.22 -8.91 -10.69
CA GLU A 124 -11.11 -8.98 -11.86
C GLU A 124 -12.34 -8.06 -11.73
N SER A 125 -12.60 -7.49 -10.56
CA SER A 125 -13.76 -6.62 -10.36
C SER A 125 -13.78 -5.43 -11.34
N PRO A 126 -14.94 -4.95 -11.77
CA PRO A 126 -15.00 -3.77 -12.64
C PRO A 126 -14.63 -2.49 -11.87
N GLY A 127 -14.05 -1.51 -12.58
CA GLY A 127 -13.71 -0.19 -12.04
C GLY A 127 -12.62 -0.20 -10.96
N PRO A 128 -12.50 0.90 -10.18
CA PRO A 128 -11.59 0.98 -9.05
C PRO A 128 -12.05 0.07 -7.91
N ALA A 129 -11.10 -0.49 -7.17
CA ALA A 129 -11.40 -1.30 -5.99
C ALA A 129 -10.25 -1.22 -4.97
N LEU A 130 -10.61 -1.18 -3.68
CA LEU A 130 -9.66 -1.18 -2.58
C LEU A 130 -9.75 -2.50 -1.80
N LEU A 131 -8.61 -3.16 -1.58
CA LEU A 131 -8.48 -4.30 -0.68
C LEU A 131 -7.52 -3.91 0.44
N GLU A 132 -8.06 -3.72 1.63
CA GLU A 132 -7.29 -3.46 2.83
C GLU A 132 -6.82 -4.79 3.43
N TRP A 133 -5.53 -4.96 3.55
CA TRP A 133 -4.92 -6.08 4.26
C TRP A 133 -4.30 -5.58 5.57
N ARG A 134 -4.99 -5.89 6.69
CA ARG A 134 -4.45 -5.64 8.02
C ARG A 134 -3.48 -6.74 8.39
N THR A 135 -2.25 -6.37 8.68
CA THR A 135 -1.19 -7.32 8.97
C THR A 135 -0.06 -6.65 9.75
N GLU A 136 0.62 -7.40 10.56
CA GLU A 136 1.90 -6.97 11.12
C GLU A 136 3.00 -7.20 10.09
N LEU A 137 3.68 -6.13 9.69
CA LEU A 137 4.80 -6.22 8.77
C LEU A 137 6.10 -6.56 9.50
N LYS A 138 6.84 -7.51 8.93
CA LYS A 138 8.20 -7.86 9.35
C LYS A 138 9.18 -7.55 8.21
N ALA A 139 10.39 -7.14 8.57
CA ALA A 139 11.41 -6.92 7.57
C ALA A 139 11.74 -8.23 6.83
N PRO A 140 12.02 -8.19 5.52
CA PRO A 140 12.24 -9.41 4.72
C PRO A 140 13.34 -10.33 5.25
N TRP A 141 14.37 -9.78 5.90
CA TRP A 141 15.42 -10.58 6.53
C TRP A 141 15.03 -11.19 7.89
N GLU A 142 13.99 -10.66 8.56
CA GLU A 142 13.45 -11.25 9.79
C GLU A 142 12.66 -12.52 9.49
N ILE A 143 12.09 -12.62 8.31
CA ILE A 143 11.37 -13.80 7.80
C ILE A 143 12.26 -14.67 6.89
N GLY A 144 13.55 -14.36 6.76
CA GLY A 144 14.49 -15.14 5.94
C GLY A 144 14.30 -15.02 4.42
N ALA A 145 13.48 -14.06 3.96
CA ALA A 145 13.21 -13.88 2.52
C ALA A 145 14.42 -13.32 1.75
N ILE A 146 15.26 -12.53 2.42
CA ILE A 146 16.55 -12.02 1.90
C ILE A 146 17.60 -11.99 3.01
N PRO A 147 18.91 -11.99 2.68
CA PRO A 147 19.96 -11.78 3.66
C PRO A 147 19.81 -10.42 4.37
N ARG A 148 20.18 -10.36 5.64
CA ARG A 148 20.19 -9.10 6.39
C ARG A 148 21.21 -8.14 5.77
N PRO A 149 20.84 -6.87 5.50
CA PRO A 149 21.80 -5.89 5.03
C PRO A 149 22.98 -5.70 6.00
N THR A 150 24.19 -5.62 5.49
CA THR A 150 25.38 -5.33 6.28
C THR A 150 25.32 -3.90 6.81
N GLY A 151 25.73 -3.70 8.07
CA GLY A 151 25.70 -2.37 8.71
C GLY A 151 24.49 -2.07 9.59
N LEU A 152 23.47 -2.95 9.63
CA LEU A 152 22.38 -2.85 10.59
C LEU A 152 22.76 -3.56 11.89
N SER A 153 22.81 -2.85 13.02
CA SER A 153 23.03 -3.45 14.33
C SER A 153 21.94 -4.47 14.66
N ARG A 154 22.30 -5.57 15.33
CA ARG A 154 21.29 -6.44 15.95
C ARG A 154 20.70 -5.63 17.11
N GLY A 155 19.48 -5.16 16.97
CA GLY A 155 18.74 -4.64 18.13
C GLY A 155 18.81 -5.72 19.23
N GLN A 156 19.33 -5.36 20.39
CA GLN A 156 19.31 -6.24 21.54
C GLN A 156 17.84 -6.51 21.85
N SER A 157 17.43 -7.77 21.68
CA SER A 157 16.18 -8.28 22.23
C SER A 157 16.28 -8.17 23.75
N ARG A 158 15.59 -7.22 24.35
CA ARG A 158 15.21 -7.22 25.76
C ARG A 158 13.73 -7.47 25.85
#